data_1e76b88a45b9bdd9ab7740e9788d4682
#
_entry.id   1e76b88a45b9bdd9ab7740e9788d4682
#
_cell.length_a   1.000
_cell.length_b   1.000
_cell.length_c   1.000
_cell.angle_alpha   90.00
_cell.angle_beta   90.00
_cell.angle_gamma   90.00
#
_symmetry.space_group_name_H-M   'P 1'
#
loop_
_entity.id
_entity.type
_entity.pdbx_description
1 polymer ?
#
loop_
_entity_poly.entity_id
_entity_poly.type
_entity_poly.pdbx_seq_one_letter_code
_entity_poly.pdbx_strand_id
1 'polypeptide(L)'
;KTKIEASPGEIVDLEGNVLATHKGIEFFTIGQRRGLGIASEDPLYVVDINIEQRRVIVGPDSALFRDSLVASGVNFTSDVFKNFPQDVTVKIRYKSEESPAKILSMQTNEAIIQFDVAQRAITPGQAVVFYKDDVLVGGGVIDRSLDMVAAQ
;
A
#
# COMPACT_ATOMS: atom_id res chain seq x y z
N LYS A 1 -19.96 22.13 4.07
CA LYS A 1 -19.42 20.85 4.49
C LYS A 1 -19.76 19.74 3.50
N THR A 2 -18.76 19.05 3.06
CA THR A 2 -18.97 17.91 2.18
C THR A 2 -19.15 16.65 3.01
N LYS A 3 -20.30 16.04 2.88
CA LYS A 3 -20.56 14.76 3.51
C LYS A 3 -20.36 13.69 2.45
N ILE A 4 -19.42 12.78 2.73
CA ILE A 4 -19.21 11.65 1.83
C ILE A 4 -20.29 10.63 2.14
N GLU A 5 -21.14 10.41 1.17
CA GLU A 5 -22.17 9.38 1.31
C GLU A 5 -21.58 8.04 0.87
N ALA A 6 -21.90 7.00 1.63
CA ALA A 6 -21.52 5.66 1.26
C ALA A 6 -22.15 5.28 -0.07
N SER A 7 -21.36 4.83 -1.01
CA SER A 7 -21.83 4.40 -2.31
C SER A 7 -21.61 2.90 -2.48
N PRO A 8 -22.65 2.15 -2.82
CA PRO A 8 -22.49 0.71 -2.97
C PRO A 8 -21.61 0.36 -4.17
N GLY A 9 -21.01 -0.80 -4.11
CA GLY A 9 -20.18 -1.31 -5.17
C GLY A 9 -20.05 -2.83 -5.07
N GLU A 10 -19.06 -3.36 -5.75
CA GLU A 10 -18.87 -4.79 -5.88
C GLU A 10 -17.62 -5.25 -5.14
N ILE A 11 -17.70 -6.46 -4.58
CA ILE A 11 -16.53 -7.19 -4.08
C ILE A 11 -16.20 -8.21 -5.15
N VAL A 12 -14.99 -8.14 -5.69
CA VAL A 12 -14.53 -9.01 -6.78
C VAL A 12 -13.29 -9.78 -6.36
N ASP A 13 -13.05 -10.90 -7.02
CA ASP A 13 -11.80 -11.64 -6.83
C ASP A 13 -10.70 -11.08 -7.75
N LEU A 14 -9.54 -11.73 -7.73
CA LEU A 14 -8.40 -11.29 -8.53
C LEU A 14 -8.64 -11.41 -10.05
N GLU A 15 -9.61 -12.22 -10.43
CA GLU A 15 -9.95 -12.44 -11.84
C GLU A 15 -11.08 -11.54 -12.30
N GLY A 16 -11.64 -10.74 -11.39
CA GLY A 16 -12.72 -9.82 -11.70
C GLY A 16 -14.12 -10.40 -11.53
N ASN A 17 -14.23 -11.61 -11.00
CA ASN A 17 -15.54 -12.20 -10.75
C ASN A 17 -16.21 -11.53 -9.56
N VAL A 18 -17.47 -11.15 -9.71
CA VAL A 18 -18.23 -10.51 -8.64
C VAL A 18 -18.66 -11.59 -7.63
N LEU A 19 -18.23 -11.41 -6.38
CA LEU A 19 -18.55 -12.35 -5.30
C LEU A 19 -19.65 -11.82 -4.40
N ALA A 20 -19.79 -10.53 -4.27
CA ALA A 20 -20.78 -9.90 -3.40
C ALA A 20 -20.88 -8.42 -3.72
N THR A 21 -21.78 -7.73 -3.02
CA THR A 21 -21.87 -6.27 -3.09
C THR A 21 -21.60 -5.71 -1.71
N HIS A 22 -21.22 -4.43 -1.65
CA HIS A 22 -20.95 -3.76 -0.39
C HIS A 22 -21.66 -2.40 -0.36
N LYS A 23 -21.72 -1.82 0.82
CA LYS A 23 -22.42 -0.54 1.05
C LYS A 23 -21.53 0.68 0.84
N GLY A 24 -20.23 0.51 0.84
CA GLY A 24 -19.28 1.59 0.62
C GLY A 24 -17.85 1.12 0.85
N ILE A 25 -16.92 1.63 0.03
CA ILE A 25 -15.51 1.24 0.13
C ILE A 25 -14.88 1.73 1.44
N GLU A 26 -15.43 2.78 2.04
CA GLU A 26 -14.93 3.34 3.29
C GLU A 26 -15.03 2.36 4.47
N PHE A 27 -15.80 1.28 4.32
CA PHE A 27 -15.91 0.25 5.35
C PHE A 27 -14.85 -0.83 5.24
N PHE A 28 -13.92 -0.71 4.29
CA PHE A 28 -12.93 -1.75 4.01
C PHE A 28 -11.51 -1.21 4.15
N THR A 29 -10.61 -2.10 4.57
CA THR A 29 -9.18 -1.78 4.76
C THR A 29 -8.34 -2.90 4.16
N ILE A 30 -7.22 -2.53 3.53
CA ILE A 30 -6.28 -3.53 3.00
C ILE A 30 -5.84 -4.47 4.12
N GLY A 31 -5.91 -5.77 3.86
CA GLY A 31 -5.58 -6.81 4.83
C GLY A 31 -6.76 -7.31 5.66
N GLN A 32 -7.92 -6.69 5.53
CA GLN A 32 -9.11 -7.08 6.27
C GLN A 32 -9.55 -8.49 5.85
N ARG A 33 -9.87 -9.31 6.85
CA ARG A 33 -10.35 -10.68 6.63
C ARG A 33 -11.81 -10.85 7.00
N ARG A 34 -12.28 -10.13 8.03
CA ARG A 34 -13.64 -10.31 8.58
C ARG A 34 -14.59 -9.27 8.02
N GLY A 35 -15.88 -9.61 8.05
CA GLY A 35 -16.92 -8.67 7.65
C GLY A 35 -17.07 -8.49 6.15
N LEU A 36 -16.57 -9.43 5.35
CA LEU A 36 -16.67 -9.35 3.90
C LEU A 36 -18.00 -9.83 3.36
N GLY A 37 -18.74 -10.61 4.15
CA GLY A 37 -20.03 -11.14 3.72
C GLY A 37 -19.93 -12.21 2.62
N ILE A 38 -18.78 -12.86 2.54
CA ILE A 38 -18.50 -13.86 1.51
C ILE A 38 -18.25 -15.19 2.18
N ALA A 39 -18.95 -16.25 1.71
CA ALA A 39 -18.67 -17.60 2.13
C ALA A 39 -17.56 -18.17 1.22
N SER A 40 -16.49 -18.64 1.85
CA SER A 40 -15.35 -19.21 1.13
C SER A 40 -14.70 -20.26 2.00
N GLU A 41 -14.23 -21.34 1.39
CA GLU A 41 -13.49 -22.38 2.12
C GLU A 41 -12.16 -21.85 2.62
N ASP A 42 -11.49 -21.05 1.81
CA ASP A 42 -10.22 -20.45 2.15
C ASP A 42 -10.43 -19.02 2.62
N PRO A 43 -9.59 -18.53 3.55
CA PRO A 43 -9.68 -17.14 3.97
C PRO A 43 -9.45 -16.19 2.80
N LEU A 44 -10.29 -15.16 2.73
CA LEU A 44 -10.13 -14.07 1.77
C LEU A 44 -9.77 -12.79 2.50
N TYR A 45 -8.92 -12.00 1.88
CA TYR A 45 -8.45 -10.74 2.43
C TYR A 45 -8.69 -9.62 1.43
N VAL A 46 -8.94 -8.42 1.92
CA VAL A 46 -8.99 -7.25 1.05
C VAL A 46 -7.57 -6.99 0.55
N VAL A 47 -7.37 -7.15 -0.73
CA VAL A 47 -6.05 -7.01 -1.38
C VAL A 47 -5.88 -5.61 -1.94
N ASP A 48 -6.94 -5.02 -2.47
CA ASP A 48 -6.89 -3.72 -3.09
C ASP A 48 -8.27 -3.09 -3.08
N ILE A 49 -8.31 -1.77 -3.24
CA ILE A 49 -9.56 -1.01 -3.32
C ILE A 49 -9.46 -0.06 -4.50
N ASN A 50 -10.35 -0.21 -5.47
CA ASN A 50 -10.42 0.69 -6.60
C ASN A 50 -11.49 1.74 -6.30
N ILE A 51 -11.05 2.94 -5.97
CA ILE A 51 -11.95 4.01 -5.54
C ILE A 51 -12.87 4.45 -6.67
N GLU A 52 -12.35 4.58 -7.88
CA GLU A 52 -13.13 5.06 -9.02
C GLU A 52 -14.26 4.12 -9.38
N GLN A 53 -14.01 2.82 -9.36
CA GLN A 53 -15.01 1.81 -9.69
C GLN A 53 -15.77 1.32 -8.48
N ARG A 54 -15.41 1.77 -7.29
CA ARG A 54 -15.99 1.34 -6.01
C ARG A 54 -15.93 -0.17 -5.84
N ARG A 55 -14.81 -0.76 -6.26
CA ARG A 55 -14.59 -2.20 -6.16
C ARG A 55 -13.62 -2.51 -5.03
N VAL A 56 -13.97 -3.51 -4.26
CA VAL A 56 -13.09 -4.11 -3.26
C VAL A 56 -12.58 -5.41 -3.87
N ILE A 57 -11.27 -5.54 -4.00
CA ILE A 57 -10.66 -6.72 -4.58
C ILE A 57 -10.17 -7.60 -3.44
N VAL A 58 -10.59 -8.87 -3.44
CA VAL A 58 -10.21 -9.83 -2.41
C VAL A 58 -9.42 -10.98 -3.02
N GLY A 59 -8.58 -11.59 -2.21
CA GLY A 59 -7.76 -12.72 -2.63
C GLY A 59 -7.11 -13.40 -1.44
N PRO A 60 -6.25 -14.38 -1.72
CA PRO A 60 -5.54 -15.10 -0.66
C PRO A 60 -4.52 -14.20 0.02
N ASP A 61 -4.02 -14.63 1.18
CA ASP A 61 -3.01 -13.89 1.93
C ASP A 61 -1.78 -13.57 1.07
N SER A 62 -1.35 -14.50 0.23
CA SER A 62 -0.19 -14.31 -0.63
C SER A 62 -0.33 -13.12 -1.58
N ALA A 63 -1.54 -12.73 -1.93
CA ALA A 63 -1.79 -11.60 -2.82
C ALA A 63 -1.61 -10.25 -2.12
N LEU A 64 -1.42 -10.24 -0.79
CA LEU A 64 -1.17 -9.02 -0.04
C LEU A 64 0.27 -8.53 -0.13
N PHE A 65 1.18 -9.34 -0.63
CA PHE A 65 2.60 -9.00 -0.67
C PHE A 65 2.96 -8.24 -1.92
N ARG A 66 3.59 -7.08 -1.75
CA ARG A 66 4.10 -6.25 -2.84
C ARG A 66 5.52 -5.82 -2.51
N ASP A 67 6.34 -5.64 -3.53
CA ASP A 67 7.75 -5.32 -3.33
C ASP A 67 8.05 -3.82 -3.38
N SER A 68 7.08 -2.99 -3.74
CA SER A 68 7.35 -1.57 -3.97
C SER A 68 6.17 -0.71 -3.59
N LEU A 69 6.44 0.58 -3.41
CA LEU A 69 5.39 1.56 -3.19
C LEU A 69 5.78 2.91 -3.79
N VAL A 70 4.77 3.72 -4.01
CA VAL A 70 4.95 5.14 -4.33
C VAL A 70 4.54 5.92 -3.09
N ALA A 71 5.44 6.78 -2.62
CA ALA A 71 5.19 7.69 -1.51
C ALA A 71 4.99 9.10 -2.05
N SER A 72 4.03 9.81 -1.49
CA SER A 72 3.76 11.21 -1.82
C SER A 72 4.06 12.10 -0.63
N GLY A 73 4.15 13.42 -0.88
CA GLY A 73 4.45 14.37 0.16
C GLY A 73 5.78 14.09 0.86
N VAL A 74 6.75 13.57 0.11
CA VAL A 74 8.03 13.15 0.67
C VAL A 74 8.91 14.35 0.99
N ASN A 75 9.42 14.38 2.21
CA ASN A 75 10.39 15.38 2.65
C ASN A 75 11.57 14.67 3.30
N PHE A 76 12.76 15.16 3.04
CA PHE A 76 13.97 14.71 3.71
C PHE A 76 14.42 15.74 4.72
N THR A 77 15.00 15.29 5.83
CA THR A 77 15.45 16.18 6.90
C THR A 77 16.69 17.00 6.52
N SER A 78 17.36 16.61 5.45
CA SER A 78 18.53 17.33 4.94
C SER A 78 18.74 16.95 3.48
N ASP A 79 19.70 17.60 2.81
CA ASP A 79 20.08 17.29 1.44
C ASP A 79 20.92 16.01 1.36
N VAL A 80 20.50 14.99 2.10
CA VAL A 80 21.25 13.73 2.18
C VAL A 80 21.26 13.01 0.85
N PHE A 81 20.15 13.09 0.13
CA PHE A 81 19.98 12.33 -1.11
C PHE A 81 19.93 13.25 -2.32
N LYS A 82 21.02 13.32 -3.04
CA LYS A 82 21.10 14.08 -4.28
C LYS A 82 21.05 13.21 -5.51
N ASN A 83 21.42 11.95 -5.35
CA ASN A 83 21.45 10.97 -6.44
C ASN A 83 20.69 9.73 -6.04
N PHE A 84 20.07 9.08 -7.01
CA PHE A 84 19.31 7.85 -6.79
C PHE A 84 19.82 6.77 -7.74
N PRO A 85 19.70 5.50 -7.39
CA PRO A 85 19.03 4.97 -6.19
C PRO A 85 19.86 5.15 -4.91
N GLN A 86 19.19 5.14 -3.77
CA GLN A 86 19.82 5.22 -2.45
C GLN A 86 19.33 4.08 -1.58
N ASP A 87 20.26 3.45 -0.85
CA ASP A 87 19.92 2.41 0.11
C ASP A 87 19.43 3.04 1.41
N VAL A 88 18.30 2.56 1.88
CA VAL A 88 17.69 3.03 3.13
C VAL A 88 17.06 1.86 3.84
N THR A 89 16.63 2.08 5.09
CA THR A 89 15.64 1.20 5.70
C THR A 89 14.34 1.97 5.82
N VAL A 90 13.23 1.25 5.73
CA VAL A 90 11.91 1.86 5.61
C VAL A 90 10.96 1.22 6.61
N LYS A 91 10.17 2.07 7.25
CA LYS A 91 9.14 1.63 8.17
C LYS A 91 7.79 2.09 7.64
N ILE A 92 6.87 1.15 7.44
CA ILE A 92 5.55 1.42 6.88
C ILE A 92 4.41 1.19 7.87
N ARG A 93 4.74 0.74 9.10
CA ARG A 93 3.78 0.56 10.18
C ARG A 93 4.42 0.99 11.48
N TYR A 94 3.61 1.58 12.35
CA TYR A 94 4.08 2.11 13.62
C TYR A 94 4.87 1.09 14.45
N LYS A 95 4.37 -0.14 14.52
CA LYS A 95 5.00 -1.20 15.34
C LYS A 95 5.85 -2.17 14.55
N SER A 96 6.06 -1.92 13.26
CA SER A 96 6.89 -2.81 12.47
C SER A 96 8.36 -2.46 12.59
N GLU A 97 9.21 -3.42 12.25
CA GLU A 97 10.64 -3.17 12.14
C GLU A 97 10.95 -2.47 10.83
N GLU A 98 12.09 -1.82 10.78
CA GLU A 98 12.59 -1.23 9.54
C GLU A 98 12.98 -2.34 8.57
N SER A 99 12.67 -2.15 7.31
CA SER A 99 12.99 -3.11 6.26
C SER A 99 13.96 -2.49 5.25
N PRO A 100 14.98 -3.25 4.83
CA PRO A 100 15.90 -2.76 3.81
C PRO A 100 15.18 -2.47 2.50
N ALA A 101 15.52 -1.35 1.88
CA ALA A 101 14.89 -0.91 0.65
C ALA A 101 15.80 0.06 -0.09
N LYS A 102 15.38 0.43 -1.30
CA LYS A 102 16.02 1.46 -2.10
C LYS A 102 14.99 2.52 -2.47
N ILE A 103 15.40 3.78 -2.37
CA ILE A 103 14.66 4.85 -3.01
C ILE A 103 15.18 4.89 -4.44
N LEU A 104 14.35 4.48 -5.39
CA LEU A 104 14.77 4.36 -6.79
C LEU A 104 14.82 5.72 -7.48
N SER A 105 13.85 6.58 -7.16
CA SER A 105 13.75 7.89 -7.78
C SER A 105 12.93 8.82 -6.93
N MET A 106 13.10 10.10 -7.18
CA MET A 106 12.35 11.16 -6.52
C MET A 106 12.03 12.22 -7.56
N GLN A 107 10.76 12.53 -7.74
CA GLN A 107 10.33 13.60 -8.65
C GLN A 107 9.28 14.44 -7.94
N THR A 108 9.51 15.73 -7.89
CA THR A 108 8.70 16.66 -7.13
C THR A 108 8.68 16.20 -5.66
N ASN A 109 7.56 15.78 -5.12
CA ASN A 109 7.47 15.28 -3.75
C ASN A 109 7.08 13.79 -3.72
N GLU A 110 7.32 13.09 -4.82
CA GLU A 110 6.92 11.69 -4.97
C GLU A 110 8.15 10.81 -5.15
N ALA A 111 8.21 9.73 -4.38
CA ALA A 111 9.33 8.80 -4.43
C ALA A 111 8.84 7.39 -4.71
N ILE A 112 9.64 6.62 -5.46
CA ILE A 112 9.40 5.20 -5.69
C ILE A 112 10.38 4.43 -4.81
N ILE A 113 9.84 3.56 -3.97
CA ILE A 113 10.61 2.76 -3.02
C ILE A 113 10.44 1.29 -3.38
N GLN A 114 11.56 0.58 -3.48
CA GLN A 114 11.57 -0.86 -3.72
C GLN A 114 12.19 -1.57 -2.52
N PHE A 115 11.45 -2.50 -1.94
CA PHE A 115 11.93 -3.29 -0.80
C PHE A 115 12.77 -4.47 -1.30
N ASP A 116 13.74 -4.86 -0.51
CA ASP A 116 14.52 -6.08 -0.77
C ASP A 116 13.65 -7.33 -0.65
N VAL A 117 12.70 -7.29 0.29
CA VAL A 117 11.74 -8.38 0.52
C VAL A 117 10.34 -7.81 0.46
N ALA A 118 9.44 -8.47 -0.27
CA ALA A 118 8.05 -8.02 -0.40
C ALA A 118 7.41 -7.84 0.98
N GLN A 119 6.58 -6.80 1.10
CA GLN A 119 5.92 -6.42 2.34
C GLN A 119 4.44 -6.73 2.26
N ARG A 120 3.90 -7.22 3.38
CA ARG A 120 2.49 -7.58 3.47
C ARG A 120 1.62 -6.34 3.69
N ALA A 121 0.55 -6.22 2.92
CA ALA A 121 -0.51 -5.24 3.13
C ALA A 121 -0.02 -3.79 3.20
N ILE A 122 0.76 -3.38 2.21
CA ILE A 122 1.14 -1.98 2.05
C ILE A 122 -0.14 -1.17 1.86
N THR A 123 -0.40 -0.23 2.77
CA THR A 123 -1.70 0.42 2.86
C THR A 123 -1.62 1.89 2.47
N PRO A 124 -2.31 2.31 1.39
CA PRO A 124 -2.39 3.73 1.03
C PRO A 124 -2.92 4.57 2.19
N GLY A 125 -2.37 5.76 2.34
CA GLY A 125 -2.76 6.68 3.42
C GLY A 125 -1.95 6.53 4.70
N GLN A 126 -1.20 5.45 4.85
CA GLN A 126 -0.34 5.26 6.02
C GLN A 126 0.98 5.98 5.84
N ALA A 127 1.61 6.36 6.94
CA ALA A 127 2.90 7.01 6.91
C ALA A 127 4.00 6.03 6.50
N VAL A 128 4.97 6.53 5.76
CA VAL A 128 6.21 5.82 5.46
C VAL A 128 7.37 6.66 5.97
N VAL A 129 8.33 6.02 6.63
CA VAL A 129 9.44 6.71 7.28
C VAL A 129 10.75 6.07 6.80
N PHE A 130 11.71 6.91 6.46
CA PHE A 130 13.01 6.49 5.92
C PHE A 130 14.13 6.72 6.92
N TYR A 131 15.01 5.74 7.04
CA TYR A 131 16.18 5.80 7.91
C TYR A 131 17.43 5.49 7.10
N LYS A 132 18.52 6.12 7.47
CA LYS A 132 19.87 5.84 6.96
C LYS A 132 20.78 5.68 8.16
N ASP A 133 21.39 4.48 8.30
CA ASP A 133 22.27 4.19 9.43
C ASP A 133 21.61 4.51 10.78
N ASP A 134 20.36 4.08 10.95
CA ASP A 134 19.53 4.29 12.13
C ASP A 134 19.14 5.75 12.40
N VAL A 135 19.42 6.64 11.49
CA VAL A 135 19.03 8.05 11.61
C VAL A 135 17.83 8.32 10.74
N LEU A 136 16.82 8.95 11.31
CA LEU A 136 15.64 9.37 10.58
C LEU A 136 16.04 10.41 9.54
N VAL A 137 15.80 10.13 8.27
CA VAL A 137 16.19 11.04 7.18
C VAL A 137 15.01 11.60 6.41
N GLY A 138 13.82 11.05 6.59
CA GLY A 138 12.66 11.60 5.91
C GLY A 138 11.44 10.72 6.03
N GLY A 139 10.38 11.14 5.34
CA GLY A 139 9.13 10.40 5.33
C GLY A 139 8.13 10.96 4.35
N GLY A 140 7.00 10.30 4.27
CA GLY A 140 5.90 10.70 3.41
C GLY A 140 4.66 9.87 3.72
N VAL A 141 3.77 9.81 2.76
CA VAL A 141 2.52 9.05 2.86
C VAL A 141 2.48 8.03 1.72
N ILE A 142 2.08 6.81 2.02
CA ILE A 142 1.94 5.79 0.99
C ILE A 142 0.80 6.18 0.07
N ASP A 143 1.10 6.32 -1.22
CA ASP A 143 0.08 6.60 -2.24
C ASP A 143 -0.50 5.29 -2.78
N ARG A 144 0.36 4.36 -3.17
CA ARG A 144 -0.06 3.05 -3.68
C ARG A 144 1.09 2.06 -3.61
N SER A 145 0.73 0.78 -3.60
CA SER A 145 1.72 -0.29 -3.70
C SER A 145 1.94 -0.67 -5.17
N LEU A 146 3.11 -1.24 -5.44
CA LEU A 146 3.47 -1.73 -6.76
C LEU A 146 4.14 -3.10 -6.62
N ASP A 147 4.04 -3.88 -7.66
CA ASP A 147 4.80 -5.11 -7.77
C ASP A 147 5.72 -5.00 -8.99
N MET A 148 6.90 -4.45 -8.76
CA MET A 148 7.83 -4.13 -9.84
C MET A 148 8.46 -5.38 -10.46
N VAL A 149 8.64 -6.41 -9.66
CA VAL A 149 9.17 -7.68 -10.18
C VAL A 149 8.17 -8.30 -11.15
N ALA A 150 6.88 -8.31 -10.79
CA ALA A 150 5.84 -8.86 -11.64
C ALA A 150 5.56 -8.01 -12.88
N ALA A 151 5.91 -6.72 -12.83
CA ALA A 151 5.67 -5.79 -13.94
C ALA A 151 6.73 -5.87 -15.04
N GLN A 152 7.77 -6.67 -14.84
CA GLN A 152 8.84 -6.81 -15.82
C GLN A 152 8.54 -7.88 -16.88
#